data_c97da38f071c966fa153c93012507810
#
_entry.id   c97da38f071c966fa153c93012507810
#
_cell.length_a   1.000
_cell.length_b   1.000
_cell.length_c   1.000
_cell.angle_alpha   90.00
_cell.angle_beta   90.00
_cell.angle_gamma   90.00
#
_symmetry.space_group_name_H-M   'P 1'
#
loop_
_entity.id
_entity.type
_entity.pdbx_description
1 polymer ?
#
loop_
_entity_poly.entity_id
_entity_poly.type
_entity_poly.pdbx_seq_one_letter_code
_entity_poly.pdbx_strand_id
1 'polypeptide(L)'
;MCIRDSSRDVAIVIEDHFLFVQKHGLDGVHLSDGARNVRKARENLGKEAIVGAFCGNSKHNGITAGEAGADYISFGPLSNTTLKDGTIANPDLFKWWSTMIEIPVISEGGLNKKAVNDLENATDFLAFGDEIWKANNPLNELNHLLGFSD
;
A
#
# COMPACT_ATOMS: atom_id res chain seq x y z
N MET A 1 -14.83 -1.93 -12.96
CA MET A 1 -14.77 -0.78 -13.88
C MET A 1 -13.80 0.22 -13.28
N CYS A 2 -12.60 0.32 -13.82
CA CYS A 2 -11.64 1.32 -13.37
C CYS A 2 -12.00 2.64 -14.06
N ILE A 3 -12.48 3.59 -13.30
CA ILE A 3 -12.69 4.95 -13.78
C ILE A 3 -11.41 5.71 -13.45
N ARG A 4 -10.59 5.96 -14.46
CA ARG A 4 -9.52 6.94 -14.34
C ARG A 4 -10.18 8.31 -14.18
N ASP A 5 -10.16 8.86 -13.00
CA ASP A 5 -10.58 10.24 -12.80
C ASP A 5 -9.38 11.18 -13.05
N SER A 6 -9.07 11.34 -14.35
CA SER A 6 -8.04 12.30 -14.78
C SER A 6 -8.38 13.75 -14.40
N SER A 7 -9.63 14.02 -14.01
CA SER A 7 -10.04 15.35 -13.56
C SER A 7 -9.59 15.65 -12.14
N ARG A 8 -9.21 14.62 -11.34
CA ARG A 8 -8.83 14.74 -9.93
C ARG A 8 -7.39 14.40 -9.63
N ASP A 9 -6.59 14.10 -10.64
CA ASP A 9 -5.17 13.73 -10.52
C ASP A 9 -4.94 12.55 -9.53
N VAL A 10 -5.81 11.53 -9.63
CA VAL A 10 -5.75 10.32 -8.80
C VAL A 10 -5.19 9.17 -9.62
N ALA A 11 -4.09 8.58 -9.16
CA ALA A 11 -3.52 7.39 -9.76
C ALA A 11 -4.35 6.15 -9.43
N ILE A 12 -4.59 5.30 -10.44
CA ILE A 12 -5.32 4.04 -10.27
C ILE A 12 -4.37 2.87 -10.51
N VAL A 13 -4.18 2.06 -9.48
CA VAL A 13 -3.42 0.82 -9.57
C VAL A 13 -4.31 -0.40 -9.41
N ILE A 14 -4.00 -1.47 -10.14
CA ILE A 14 -4.72 -2.75 -10.04
C ILE A 14 -3.93 -3.75 -9.19
N GLU A 15 -4.63 -4.59 -8.42
CA GLU A 15 -3.97 -5.64 -7.63
C GLU A 15 -3.54 -6.81 -8.54
N ASP A 16 -2.29 -7.23 -8.43
CA ASP A 16 -1.63 -8.39 -9.06
C ASP A 16 -1.68 -8.51 -10.59
N HIS A 17 -2.69 -7.99 -11.25
CA HIS A 17 -2.93 -8.20 -12.69
C HIS A 17 -2.21 -7.19 -13.58
N PHE A 18 -0.87 -7.08 -13.48
CA PHE A 18 -0.10 -6.04 -14.17
C PHE A 18 -0.27 -6.03 -15.70
N LEU A 19 -0.61 -7.14 -16.34
CA LEU A 19 -0.89 -7.16 -17.78
C LEU A 19 -2.13 -6.34 -18.18
N PHE A 20 -3.02 -6.06 -17.25
CA PHE A 20 -4.19 -5.22 -17.49
C PHE A 20 -3.88 -3.70 -17.43
N VAL A 21 -2.75 -3.31 -16.87
CA VAL A 21 -2.37 -1.91 -16.72
C VAL A 21 -2.38 -1.20 -18.08
N GLN A 22 -1.62 -1.69 -19.05
CA GLN A 22 -1.56 -1.12 -20.38
C GLN A 22 -2.88 -1.28 -21.15
N LYS A 23 -3.51 -2.46 -21.05
CA LYS A 23 -4.76 -2.77 -21.74
C LYS A 23 -5.90 -1.83 -21.36
N HIS A 24 -5.95 -1.39 -20.12
CA HIS A 24 -7.03 -0.55 -19.58
C HIS A 24 -6.62 0.88 -19.26
N GLY A 25 -5.39 1.28 -19.60
CA GLY A 25 -4.89 2.65 -19.37
C GLY A 25 -4.81 2.99 -17.88
N LEU A 26 -4.44 2.01 -17.03
CA LEU A 26 -4.23 2.22 -15.60
C LEU A 26 -2.83 2.80 -15.35
N ASP A 27 -2.63 3.36 -14.16
CA ASP A 27 -1.36 4.00 -13.81
C ASP A 27 -0.32 3.01 -13.29
N GLY A 28 -0.76 1.84 -12.76
CA GLY A 28 0.17 0.86 -12.25
C GLY A 28 -0.46 -0.39 -11.63
N VAL A 29 0.36 -1.11 -10.89
CA VAL A 29 0.00 -2.35 -10.22
C VAL A 29 0.47 -2.36 -8.76
N HIS A 30 -0.34 -2.95 -7.88
CA HIS A 30 0.01 -3.29 -6.51
C HIS A 30 0.13 -4.80 -6.38
N LEU A 31 1.34 -5.30 -6.14
CA LEU A 31 1.62 -6.73 -6.06
C LEU A 31 1.45 -7.23 -4.62
N SER A 32 0.63 -8.27 -4.43
CA SER A 32 0.33 -8.82 -3.11
C SER A 32 1.34 -9.88 -2.64
N ASP A 33 2.26 -10.32 -3.50
CA ASP A 33 3.18 -11.43 -3.26
C ASP A 33 4.63 -11.03 -2.92
N GLY A 34 4.82 -9.80 -2.45
CA GLY A 34 6.11 -9.24 -2.09
C GLY A 34 6.99 -8.96 -3.32
N ALA A 35 8.27 -9.33 -3.24
CA ALA A 35 9.25 -9.06 -4.29
C ALA A 35 9.13 -9.96 -5.54
N ARG A 36 8.33 -11.03 -5.47
CA ARG A 36 8.35 -12.13 -6.46
C ARG A 36 8.17 -11.68 -7.90
N ASN A 37 7.18 -10.84 -8.14
CA ASN A 37 6.79 -10.44 -9.50
C ASN A 37 7.18 -8.98 -9.85
N VAL A 38 7.85 -8.25 -8.96
CA VAL A 38 8.21 -6.83 -9.17
C VAL A 38 9.04 -6.65 -10.43
N ARG A 39 10.11 -7.41 -10.59
CA ARG A 39 10.98 -7.34 -11.78
C ARG A 39 10.22 -7.61 -13.07
N LYS A 40 9.39 -8.65 -13.08
CA LYS A 40 8.57 -9.01 -14.23
C LYS A 40 7.54 -7.93 -14.58
N ALA A 41 6.88 -7.36 -13.57
CA ALA A 41 5.96 -6.25 -13.77
C ALA A 41 6.70 -5.03 -14.36
N ARG A 42 7.86 -4.66 -13.80
CA ARG A 42 8.68 -3.56 -14.30
C ARG A 42 9.14 -3.75 -15.75
N GLU A 43 9.58 -4.95 -16.11
CA GLU A 43 9.99 -5.28 -17.47
C GLU A 43 8.82 -5.15 -18.48
N ASN A 44 7.61 -5.54 -18.09
CA ASN A 44 6.42 -5.46 -18.94
C ASN A 44 5.84 -4.04 -19.04
N LEU A 45 5.85 -3.29 -17.94
CA LEU A 45 5.15 -2.00 -17.85
C LEU A 45 6.06 -0.81 -18.18
N GLY A 46 7.38 -0.98 -18.11
CA GLY A 46 8.32 0.12 -18.31
C GLY A 46 8.52 0.98 -17.06
N LYS A 47 9.23 2.10 -17.22
CA LYS A 47 9.65 2.96 -16.11
C LYS A 47 8.57 3.90 -15.60
N GLU A 48 7.59 4.23 -16.44
CA GLU A 48 6.57 5.23 -16.13
C GLU A 48 5.41 4.68 -15.31
N ALA A 49 5.19 3.37 -15.33
CA ALA A 49 4.14 2.74 -14.57
C ALA A 49 4.50 2.63 -13.08
N ILE A 50 3.50 2.80 -12.22
CA ILE A 50 3.64 2.61 -10.78
C ILE A 50 3.66 1.11 -10.47
N VAL A 51 4.68 0.64 -9.75
CA VAL A 51 4.77 -0.74 -9.28
C VAL A 51 4.97 -0.73 -7.77
N GLY A 52 3.94 -1.14 -7.04
CA GLY A 52 3.99 -1.31 -5.59
C GLY A 52 4.07 -2.77 -5.18
N ALA A 53 4.56 -3.04 -3.97
CA ALA A 53 4.68 -4.39 -3.44
C ALA A 53 4.29 -4.48 -1.97
N PHE A 54 3.34 -5.36 -1.65
CA PHE A 54 2.99 -5.69 -0.28
C PHE A 54 3.96 -6.75 0.28
N CYS A 55 4.72 -6.38 1.29
CA CYS A 55 5.80 -7.20 1.85
C CYS A 55 5.48 -7.76 3.25
N GLY A 56 4.24 -7.65 3.71
CA GLY A 56 3.81 -8.15 5.02
C GLY A 56 4.58 -7.48 6.16
N ASN A 57 5.28 -8.27 6.97
CA ASN A 57 6.15 -7.79 8.04
C ASN A 57 7.64 -8.06 7.74
N SER A 58 7.99 -8.34 6.49
CA SER A 58 9.34 -8.76 6.09
C SER A 58 10.16 -7.59 5.54
N LYS A 59 11.10 -7.11 6.35
CA LYS A 59 12.13 -6.14 5.92
C LYS A 59 12.90 -6.63 4.69
N HIS A 60 13.28 -7.90 4.66
CA HIS A 60 14.01 -8.50 3.56
C HIS A 60 13.22 -8.45 2.24
N ASN A 61 11.93 -8.81 2.28
CA ASN A 61 11.07 -8.72 1.10
C ASN A 61 10.93 -7.27 0.61
N GLY A 62 10.82 -6.31 1.51
CA GLY A 62 10.77 -4.90 1.16
C GLY A 62 12.03 -4.43 0.43
N ILE A 63 13.20 -4.74 0.96
CA ILE A 63 14.50 -4.40 0.34
C ILE A 63 14.61 -5.06 -1.05
N THR A 64 14.32 -6.36 -1.15
CA THR A 64 14.38 -7.10 -2.42
C THR A 64 13.39 -6.54 -3.45
N ALA A 65 12.19 -6.14 -3.04
CA ALA A 65 11.23 -5.53 -3.93
C ALA A 65 11.71 -4.16 -4.44
N GLY A 66 12.29 -3.34 -3.57
CA GLY A 66 12.90 -2.07 -3.95
C GLY A 66 14.05 -2.25 -4.96
N GLU A 67 14.96 -3.18 -4.71
CA GLU A 67 16.05 -3.52 -5.64
C GLU A 67 15.55 -4.08 -6.98
N ALA A 68 14.39 -4.72 -6.97
CA ALA A 68 13.74 -5.22 -8.19
C ALA A 68 13.01 -4.13 -8.99
N GLY A 69 12.86 -2.91 -8.45
CA GLY A 69 12.28 -1.76 -9.13
C GLY A 69 10.88 -1.35 -8.66
N ALA A 70 10.49 -1.69 -7.43
CA ALA A 70 9.26 -1.17 -6.84
C ALA A 70 9.37 0.33 -6.55
N ASP A 71 8.29 1.07 -6.81
CA ASP A 71 8.20 2.51 -6.54
C ASP A 71 7.77 2.79 -5.09
N TYR A 72 7.04 1.87 -4.48
CA TYR A 72 6.69 1.91 -3.08
C TYR A 72 6.56 0.51 -2.49
N ILE A 73 6.69 0.44 -1.18
CA ILE A 73 6.51 -0.80 -0.40
C ILE A 73 5.35 -0.62 0.55
N SER A 74 4.54 -1.64 0.75
CA SER A 74 3.58 -1.65 1.84
C SER A 74 3.88 -2.74 2.86
N PHE A 75 3.69 -2.41 4.12
CA PHE A 75 3.75 -3.33 5.25
C PHE A 75 2.42 -3.36 5.99
N GLY A 76 2.09 -4.49 6.55
CA GLY A 76 0.88 -4.74 7.32
C GLY A 76 0.64 -6.24 7.52
N PRO A 77 -0.51 -6.60 8.07
CA PRO A 77 -1.52 -5.74 8.69
C PRO A 77 -1.08 -5.18 10.05
N LEU A 78 -1.75 -4.12 10.50
CA LEU A 78 -1.49 -3.43 11.78
C LEU A 78 -2.38 -3.93 12.92
N SER A 79 -3.40 -4.70 12.60
CA SER A 79 -4.29 -5.37 13.56
C SER A 79 -4.80 -6.69 12.97
N ASN A 80 -5.55 -7.46 13.76
CA ASN A 80 -6.11 -8.72 13.30
C ASN A 80 -7.05 -8.52 12.11
N THR A 81 -6.65 -9.03 10.96
CA THR A 81 -7.42 -9.02 9.71
C THR A 81 -7.22 -10.34 8.98
N THR A 82 -7.95 -10.53 7.88
CA THR A 82 -7.77 -11.66 6.96
C THR A 82 -6.68 -11.42 5.91
N LEU A 83 -5.95 -10.32 6.00
CA LEU A 83 -4.90 -9.98 5.04
C LEU A 83 -3.72 -10.97 5.20
N LYS A 84 -3.45 -11.74 4.16
CA LYS A 84 -2.45 -12.83 4.14
C LYS A 84 -2.62 -13.81 5.30
N ASP A 85 -1.53 -14.08 6.00
CA ASP A 85 -1.48 -15.00 7.15
C ASP A 85 -1.90 -14.36 8.49
N GLY A 86 -2.27 -13.07 8.46
CA GLY A 86 -2.70 -12.33 9.64
C GLY A 86 -1.58 -11.97 10.62
N THR A 87 -0.31 -12.19 10.27
CA THR A 87 0.83 -11.80 11.11
C THR A 87 0.94 -10.28 11.15
N ILE A 88 0.77 -9.72 12.35
CA ILE A 88 0.77 -8.26 12.55
C ILE A 88 2.18 -7.67 12.34
N ALA A 89 2.27 -6.61 11.54
CA ALA A 89 3.51 -5.89 11.33
C ALA A 89 3.85 -5.00 12.53
N ASN A 90 5.12 -5.01 12.95
CA ASN A 90 5.59 -4.19 14.05
C ASN A 90 5.73 -2.72 13.58
N PRO A 91 5.20 -1.73 14.32
CA PRO A 91 5.43 -0.30 14.03
C PRO A 91 6.91 0.10 13.91
N ASP A 92 7.81 -0.57 14.62
CA ASP A 92 9.25 -0.31 14.53
C ASP A 92 9.84 -0.62 13.15
N LEU A 93 9.20 -1.50 12.37
CA LEU A 93 9.57 -1.76 10.98
C LEU A 93 9.40 -0.51 10.11
N PHE A 94 8.29 0.21 10.28
CA PHE A 94 8.01 1.45 9.56
C PHE A 94 8.99 2.56 9.94
N LYS A 95 9.27 2.74 11.23
CA LYS A 95 10.25 3.71 11.73
C LYS A 95 11.64 3.45 11.17
N TRP A 96 12.04 2.18 11.19
CA TRP A 96 13.31 1.78 10.60
C TRP A 96 13.35 2.06 9.10
N TRP A 97 12.29 1.70 8.36
CA TRP A 97 12.20 1.89 6.93
C TRP A 97 12.29 3.37 6.55
N SER A 98 11.46 4.21 7.14
CA SER A 98 11.44 5.65 6.85
C SER A 98 12.75 6.37 7.20
N THR A 99 13.56 5.80 8.10
CA THR A 99 14.88 6.36 8.45
C THR A 99 15.98 5.88 7.52
N MET A 100 15.92 4.63 7.05
CA MET A 100 17.03 3.97 6.37
C MET A 100 16.87 3.83 4.87
N ILE A 101 15.65 3.91 4.36
CA ILE A 101 15.29 3.62 2.97
C ILE A 101 14.52 4.81 2.38
N GLU A 102 14.91 5.25 1.19
CA GLU A 102 14.25 6.38 0.51
C GLU A 102 12.93 6.00 -0.18
N ILE A 103 12.72 4.70 -0.47
CA ILE A 103 11.49 4.23 -1.13
C ILE A 103 10.30 4.46 -0.19
N PRO A 104 9.23 5.14 -0.65
CA PRO A 104 8.05 5.39 0.16
C PRO A 104 7.45 4.12 0.75
N VAL A 105 6.99 4.21 2.00
CA VAL A 105 6.32 3.12 2.71
C VAL A 105 4.86 3.43 2.98
N ILE A 106 4.02 2.44 2.72
CA ILE A 106 2.58 2.48 2.96
C ILE A 106 2.23 1.53 4.10
N SER A 107 1.42 1.96 5.04
CA SER A 107 0.79 1.08 6.00
C SER A 107 -0.54 0.59 5.47
N GLU A 108 -0.73 -0.73 5.45
CA GLU A 108 -1.86 -1.40 4.80
C GLU A 108 -2.47 -2.48 5.68
N GLY A 109 -3.78 -2.46 5.79
CA GLY A 109 -4.56 -3.51 6.47
C GLY A 109 -4.75 -3.31 7.97
N GLY A 110 -6.00 -3.32 8.41
CA GLY A 110 -6.37 -3.25 9.82
C GLY A 110 -5.99 -1.94 10.49
N LEU A 111 -6.09 -0.83 9.79
CA LEU A 111 -5.80 0.50 10.31
C LEU A 111 -6.92 0.95 11.27
N ASN A 112 -6.60 0.98 12.55
CA ASN A 112 -7.45 1.60 13.57
C ASN A 112 -6.82 2.90 14.08
N LYS A 113 -7.56 3.66 14.88
CA LYS A 113 -7.10 4.96 15.41
C LYS A 113 -5.74 4.89 16.10
N LYS A 114 -5.49 3.82 16.86
CA LYS A 114 -4.20 3.61 17.54
C LYS A 114 -3.08 3.42 16.52
N ALA A 115 -3.27 2.55 15.52
CA ALA A 115 -2.27 2.30 14.48
C ALA A 115 -1.95 3.56 13.69
N VAL A 116 -2.97 4.34 13.31
CA VAL A 116 -2.78 5.63 12.62
C VAL A 116 -1.91 6.58 13.45
N ASN A 117 -2.21 6.73 14.74
CA ASN A 117 -1.43 7.59 15.63
C ASN A 117 0.01 7.08 15.84
N ASP A 118 0.20 5.77 16.01
CA ASP A 118 1.52 5.16 16.21
C ASP A 118 2.43 5.32 14.98
N LEU A 119 1.85 5.49 13.80
CA LEU A 119 2.56 5.58 12.53
C LEU A 119 2.62 6.98 11.92
N GLU A 120 2.09 8.01 12.61
CA GLU A 120 1.94 9.38 12.08
C GLU A 120 3.20 9.95 11.40
N ASN A 121 4.39 9.60 11.92
CA ASN A 121 5.67 10.06 11.39
C ASN A 121 6.54 8.92 10.82
N ALA A 122 5.97 7.75 10.59
CA ALA A 122 6.71 6.55 10.20
C ALA A 122 6.21 5.91 8.90
N THR A 123 5.14 6.44 8.32
CA THR A 123 4.60 6.00 7.03
C THR A 123 4.34 7.21 6.14
N ASP A 124 4.54 7.05 4.84
CA ASP A 124 4.27 8.11 3.87
C ASP A 124 2.80 8.15 3.47
N PHE A 125 2.14 6.99 3.47
CA PHE A 125 0.73 6.84 3.10
C PHE A 125 0.02 5.81 3.97
N LEU A 126 -1.31 5.98 4.07
CA LEU A 126 -2.23 5.06 4.73
C LEU A 126 -3.14 4.43 3.67
N ALA A 127 -3.15 3.10 3.57
CA ALA A 127 -4.03 2.38 2.67
C ALA A 127 -5.20 1.77 3.45
N PHE A 128 -6.37 2.40 3.32
CA PHE A 128 -7.59 1.96 3.96
C PHE A 128 -8.36 0.97 3.08
N GLY A 129 -8.94 -0.05 3.69
CA GLY A 129 -9.73 -1.08 3.04
C GLY A 129 -11.06 -1.32 3.75
N ASP A 130 -11.27 -2.53 4.19
CA ASP A 130 -12.52 -2.97 4.84
C ASP A 130 -12.91 -2.14 6.06
N GLU A 131 -11.97 -1.59 6.79
CA GLU A 131 -12.19 -0.72 7.94
C GLU A 131 -13.03 0.51 7.58
N ILE A 132 -12.92 1.00 6.34
CA ILE A 132 -13.72 2.12 5.82
C ILE A 132 -14.95 1.61 5.07
N TRP A 133 -14.75 0.68 4.12
CA TRP A 133 -15.80 0.30 3.19
C TRP A 133 -16.93 -0.52 3.83
N LYS A 134 -16.66 -1.22 4.93
CA LYS A 134 -17.67 -1.96 5.71
C LYS A 134 -18.32 -1.12 6.81
N ALA A 135 -17.88 0.11 7.03
CA ALA A 135 -18.49 1.00 8.00
C ALA A 135 -19.87 1.49 7.51
N ASN A 136 -20.78 1.76 8.45
CA ASN A 136 -22.11 2.30 8.12
C ASN A 136 -22.03 3.65 7.40
N ASN A 137 -21.04 4.46 7.72
CA ASN A 137 -20.74 5.71 7.03
C ASN A 137 -19.21 5.79 6.79
N PRO A 138 -18.73 5.43 5.58
CA PRO A 138 -17.31 5.40 5.27
C PRO A 138 -16.59 6.73 5.45
N LEU A 139 -17.22 7.84 5.11
CA LEU A 139 -16.62 9.18 5.24
C LEU A 139 -16.42 9.57 6.71
N ASN A 140 -17.41 9.31 7.57
CA ASN A 140 -17.31 9.59 9.00
C ASN A 140 -16.22 8.71 9.64
N GLU A 141 -16.14 7.44 9.25
CA GLU A 141 -15.10 6.54 9.74
C GLU A 141 -13.70 7.00 9.32
N LEU A 142 -13.53 7.41 8.08
CA LEU A 142 -12.27 7.97 7.59
C LEU A 142 -11.86 9.21 8.39
N ASN A 143 -12.78 10.14 8.59
CA ASN A 143 -12.54 11.36 9.38
C ASN A 143 -12.18 11.01 10.83
N HIS A 144 -12.86 10.04 11.44
CA HIS A 144 -12.56 9.56 12.78
C HIS A 144 -11.14 8.99 12.87
N LEU A 145 -10.75 8.12 11.93
CA LEU A 145 -9.41 7.51 11.90
C LEU A 145 -8.31 8.53 11.70
N LEU A 146 -8.52 9.53 10.83
CA LEU A 146 -7.56 10.59 10.56
C LEU A 146 -7.53 11.69 11.64
N GLY A 147 -8.47 11.67 12.59
CA GLY A 147 -8.55 12.67 13.65
C GLY A 147 -9.17 14.00 13.25
N PHE A 148 -9.84 14.04 12.11
CA PHE A 148 -10.70 15.15 11.74
C PHE A 148 -12.01 15.02 12.53
N SER A 149 -12.08 15.68 13.68
CA SER A 149 -13.37 15.83 14.39
C SER A 149 -14.16 16.95 13.74
N ASP A 150 -15.44 16.70 13.53
CA ASP A 150 -16.41 17.74 13.23
C ASP A 150 -16.52 18.76 14.37
#